data_3f583c2d74a96e9445bf400ff293f7bf
#
_entry.id   3f583c2d74a96e9445bf400ff293f7bf
#
_cell.length_a   1.000
_cell.length_b   1.000
_cell.length_c   1.000
_cell.angle_alpha   90.00
_cell.angle_beta   90.00
_cell.angle_gamma   90.00
#
_symmetry.space_group_name_H-M   'P 1'
#
loop_
_entity.id
_entity.type
_entity.pdbx_description
1 polymer ?
#
loop_
_entity_poly.entity_id
_entity_poly.type
_entity_poly.pdbx_seq_one_letter_code
_entity_poly.pdbx_strand_id
1 'polypeptide(L)'
;IQETLSSFLPVLIFIQERYQTIKEIIAQEEDKDENKLLEIFSDFAFENDEIIEINSDNNAEPVEVDVTAIEKEIKKLSRQTNRLIKLLEEKNPDKAEKQKVLIKETLMGVIISPKLFDLLQQIIITYMNEVKRYEKEIRELVVNKAGLPMDEFRKTFIGNETKLTWIDKYIRAKRKYSSILNKNKAKIVANQKRLAKLEDASFLTIQGIKEVNRELNMGRIRADRAKKEMVEANLRLVISIAKKY
;
A
#
# COMPACT_ATOMS: atom_id res chain seq x y z
N ILE A 1 2.21 4.03 10.00
CA ILE A 1 1.68 3.15 8.94
C ILE A 1 0.67 3.91 8.06
N GLN A 2 -0.34 4.60 8.62
CA GLN A 2 -1.30 5.40 7.83
C GLN A 2 -0.60 6.44 6.95
N GLU A 3 0.45 7.08 7.45
CA GLU A 3 1.29 7.98 6.68
C GLU A 3 1.87 7.31 5.42
N THR A 4 2.41 6.10 5.58
CA THR A 4 2.95 5.31 4.46
C THR A 4 1.85 4.89 3.48
N LEU A 5 0.66 4.53 3.98
CA LEU A 5 -0.50 4.20 3.16
C LEU A 5 -0.95 5.40 2.32
N SER A 6 -0.93 6.61 2.89
CA SER A 6 -1.32 7.85 2.18
C SER A 6 -0.36 8.25 1.06
N SER A 7 0.87 7.76 1.07
CA SER A 7 1.87 8.03 0.04
C SER A 7 1.75 7.12 -1.18
N PHE A 8 0.96 6.04 -1.10
CA PHE A 8 0.87 5.02 -2.14
C PHE A 8 -0.45 5.12 -2.92
N LEU A 9 -0.37 5.66 -4.13
CA LEU A 9 -1.56 5.97 -4.95
C LEU A 9 -2.52 4.77 -5.15
N PRO A 10 -2.07 3.52 -5.41
CA PRO A 10 -2.98 2.39 -5.53
C PRO A 10 -3.84 2.14 -4.29
N VAL A 11 -3.34 2.47 -3.10
CA VAL A 11 -4.12 2.41 -1.85
C VAL A 11 -5.24 3.45 -1.86
N LEU A 12 -4.93 4.69 -2.26
CA LEU A 12 -5.93 5.77 -2.34
C LEU A 12 -7.02 5.46 -3.37
N ILE A 13 -6.65 4.89 -4.51
CA ILE A 13 -7.61 4.44 -5.54
C ILE A 13 -8.51 3.34 -4.98
N PHE A 14 -7.94 2.36 -4.29
CA PHE A 14 -8.71 1.28 -3.66
C PHE A 14 -9.74 1.81 -2.65
N ILE A 15 -9.36 2.79 -1.82
CA ILE A 15 -10.29 3.45 -0.89
C ILE A 15 -11.45 4.10 -1.65
N GLN A 16 -11.17 4.76 -2.78
CA GLN A 16 -12.22 5.37 -3.62
C GLN A 16 -13.15 4.31 -4.22
N GLU A 17 -12.60 3.25 -4.79
CA GLU A 17 -13.37 2.14 -5.37
C GLU A 17 -14.24 1.46 -4.32
N ARG A 18 -13.68 1.20 -3.15
CA ARG A 18 -14.41 0.61 -2.02
C ARG A 18 -15.60 1.49 -1.60
N TYR A 19 -15.38 2.80 -1.51
CA TYR A 19 -16.44 3.74 -1.21
C TYR A 19 -17.55 3.77 -2.28
N GLN A 20 -17.18 3.74 -3.56
CA GLN A 20 -18.17 3.69 -4.64
C GLN A 20 -19.00 2.40 -4.59
N THR A 21 -18.36 1.25 -4.36
CA THR A 21 -19.06 -0.03 -4.19
C THR A 21 -20.06 0.02 -3.03
N ILE A 22 -19.66 0.58 -1.88
CA ILE A 22 -20.54 0.79 -0.73
C ILE A 22 -21.73 1.65 -1.10
N LYS A 23 -21.51 2.76 -1.80
CA LYS A 23 -22.56 3.66 -2.25
C LYS A 23 -23.56 3.00 -3.22
N GLU A 24 -23.06 2.16 -4.11
CA GLU A 24 -23.91 1.39 -5.03
C GLU A 24 -24.76 0.36 -4.32
N ILE A 25 -24.23 -0.33 -3.31
CA ILE A 25 -24.97 -1.27 -2.46
C ILE A 25 -26.11 -0.54 -1.74
N ILE A 26 -25.80 0.60 -1.12
CA ILE A 26 -26.80 1.42 -0.40
C ILE A 26 -27.91 1.92 -1.34
N ALA A 27 -27.55 2.28 -2.60
CA ALA A 27 -28.52 2.77 -3.57
C ALA A 27 -29.44 1.66 -4.12
N GLN A 28 -29.04 0.39 -4.03
CA GLN A 28 -29.83 -0.77 -4.50
C GLN A 28 -30.72 -1.37 -3.40
N GLU A 29 -30.48 -1.09 -2.14
CA GLU A 29 -31.31 -1.56 -1.03
C GLU A 29 -32.47 -0.59 -0.81
N GLU A 30 -33.70 -1.08 -0.99
CA GLU A 30 -34.96 -0.32 -0.77
C GLU A 30 -35.22 -0.04 0.72
N ASP A 31 -34.73 -0.89 1.61
CA ASP A 31 -34.75 -0.70 3.06
C ASP A 31 -33.47 -0.02 3.54
N LYS A 32 -33.61 1.24 3.95
CA LYS A 32 -32.56 1.98 4.67
C LYS A 32 -32.45 1.48 6.10
N ASP A 33 -32.03 0.23 6.29
CA ASP A 33 -31.74 -0.30 7.62
C ASP A 33 -30.44 0.34 8.12
N GLU A 34 -30.57 1.23 9.12
CA GLU A 34 -29.44 1.97 9.71
C GLU A 34 -28.35 1.01 10.23
N ASN A 35 -28.73 -0.18 10.70
CA ASN A 35 -27.78 -1.19 11.16
C ASN A 35 -26.91 -1.75 10.03
N LYS A 36 -27.47 -1.94 8.84
CA LYS A 36 -26.69 -2.35 7.65
C LYS A 36 -25.78 -1.26 7.16
N LEU A 37 -26.21 0.00 7.19
CA LEU A 37 -25.38 1.15 6.88
C LEU A 37 -24.17 1.23 7.83
N LEU A 38 -24.39 1.03 9.12
CA LEU A 38 -23.33 0.98 10.13
C LEU A 38 -22.33 -0.16 9.87
N GLU A 39 -22.81 -1.36 9.51
CA GLU A 39 -21.93 -2.49 9.15
C GLU A 39 -21.11 -2.20 7.91
N ILE A 40 -21.69 -1.58 6.89
CA ILE A 40 -21.02 -1.21 5.64
C ILE A 40 -20.00 -0.09 5.86
N PHE A 41 -20.33 0.91 6.69
CA PHE A 41 -19.40 1.99 7.05
C PHE A 41 -18.46 1.63 8.22
N SER A 42 -18.59 0.45 8.82
CA SER A 42 -17.68 -0.02 9.87
C SER A 42 -16.20 -0.08 9.44
N ASP A 43 -15.94 -0.07 8.12
CA ASP A 43 -14.60 0.04 7.57
C ASP A 43 -13.98 1.43 7.77
N PHE A 44 -14.84 2.47 8.00
CA PHE A 44 -14.44 3.86 8.17
C PHE A 44 -15.13 4.46 9.40
N ALA A 45 -14.36 4.74 10.43
CA ALA A 45 -14.84 5.44 11.61
C ALA A 45 -14.03 6.74 11.84
N PHE A 46 -14.62 7.72 12.55
CA PHE A 46 -13.93 8.96 12.91
C PHE A 46 -13.56 8.95 14.40
N GLU A 47 -12.37 9.51 14.67
CA GLU A 47 -11.94 9.80 16.03
C GLU A 47 -12.67 11.07 16.52
N ASN A 48 -13.89 10.92 17.03
CA ASN A 48 -14.48 11.90 17.92
C ASN A 48 -14.62 11.28 19.30
N ASP A 49 -13.63 11.60 20.13
CA ASP A 49 -13.58 11.65 21.59
C ASP A 49 -14.01 10.43 22.44
N GLU A 50 -14.41 9.29 21.90
CA GLU A 50 -14.55 8.07 22.73
C GLU A 50 -14.13 6.84 21.91
N ILE A 51 -13.14 6.14 22.42
CA ILE A 51 -12.68 4.85 21.92
C ILE A 51 -13.86 3.89 22.00
N ILE A 52 -14.43 3.57 20.83
CA ILE A 52 -15.38 2.46 20.73
C ILE A 52 -14.57 1.18 20.88
N GLU A 53 -14.42 0.69 22.09
CA GLU A 53 -14.14 -0.72 22.30
C GLU A 53 -15.31 -1.49 21.70
N ILE A 54 -15.10 -2.09 20.53
CA ILE A 54 -16.00 -3.12 20.00
C ILE A 54 -15.78 -4.34 20.90
N ASN A 55 -16.29 -4.27 22.11
CA ASN A 55 -16.42 -5.41 22.97
C ASN A 55 -17.60 -6.23 22.44
N SER A 56 -17.35 -7.48 22.16
CA SER A 56 -18.32 -8.51 21.78
C SER A 56 -19.35 -8.84 22.87
N ASP A 57 -19.56 -7.95 23.83
CA ASP A 57 -20.58 -8.09 24.86
C ASP A 57 -21.87 -7.36 24.43
N ASN A 58 -22.91 -8.15 24.27
CA ASN A 58 -24.26 -7.85 23.76
C ASN A 58 -25.08 -6.78 24.50
N ASN A 59 -24.47 -5.75 25.11
CA ASN A 59 -25.21 -4.72 25.87
C ASN A 59 -24.63 -3.30 25.71
N ALA A 60 -23.86 -3.01 24.63
CA ALA A 60 -23.49 -1.65 24.36
C ALA A 60 -24.57 -0.93 23.56
N GLU A 61 -25.01 0.24 24.03
CA GLU A 61 -25.89 1.14 23.28
C GLU A 61 -25.27 1.46 21.92
N PRO A 62 -26.08 1.50 20.84
CA PRO A 62 -25.55 1.77 19.51
C PRO A 62 -24.93 3.18 19.49
N VAL A 63 -23.63 3.25 19.24
CA VAL A 63 -22.96 4.53 19.03
C VAL A 63 -23.45 5.08 17.70
N GLU A 64 -24.10 6.23 17.71
CA GLU A 64 -24.50 6.97 16.50
C GLU A 64 -23.23 7.36 15.72
N VAL A 65 -22.87 6.56 14.75
CA VAL A 65 -21.82 6.90 13.79
C VAL A 65 -22.38 7.91 12.82
N ASP A 66 -21.86 9.13 12.80
CA ASP A 66 -22.28 10.14 11.84
C ASP A 66 -21.80 9.77 10.42
N VAL A 67 -22.63 8.97 9.74
CA VAL A 67 -22.41 8.52 8.35
C VAL A 67 -22.18 9.72 7.41
N THR A 68 -22.82 10.87 7.71
CA THR A 68 -22.70 12.07 6.86
C THR A 68 -21.32 12.72 6.97
N ALA A 69 -20.72 12.70 8.15
CA ALA A 69 -19.35 13.16 8.37
C ALA A 69 -18.32 12.25 7.66
N ILE A 70 -18.51 10.93 7.77
CA ILE A 70 -17.67 9.94 7.07
C ILE A 70 -17.75 10.17 5.56
N GLU A 71 -18.95 10.27 5.02
CA GLU A 71 -19.16 10.50 3.59
C GLU A 71 -18.47 11.78 3.10
N LYS A 72 -18.52 12.86 3.88
CA LYS A 72 -17.89 14.14 3.57
C LYS A 72 -16.36 14.02 3.47
N GLU A 73 -15.73 13.37 4.44
CA GLU A 73 -14.27 13.22 4.44
C GLU A 73 -13.78 12.26 3.35
N ILE A 74 -14.50 11.18 3.07
CA ILE A 74 -14.15 10.29 1.96
C ILE A 74 -14.34 10.99 0.61
N LYS A 75 -15.40 11.78 0.43
CA LYS A 75 -15.58 12.62 -0.77
C LYS A 75 -14.44 13.64 -0.91
N LYS A 76 -13.98 14.23 0.18
CA LYS A 76 -12.83 15.13 0.20
C LYS A 76 -11.55 14.40 -0.20
N LEU A 77 -11.29 13.21 0.38
CA LEU A 77 -10.16 12.36 0.00
C LEU A 77 -10.20 12.00 -1.49
N SER A 78 -11.35 11.62 -2.01
CA SER A 78 -11.53 11.30 -3.44
C SER A 78 -11.21 12.47 -4.36
N ARG A 79 -11.67 13.69 -4.02
CA ARG A 79 -11.34 14.89 -4.77
C ARG A 79 -9.84 15.21 -4.73
N GLN A 80 -9.23 15.05 -3.57
CA GLN A 80 -7.79 15.26 -3.37
C GLN A 80 -6.96 14.25 -4.16
N THR A 81 -7.36 12.99 -4.18
CA THR A 81 -6.70 11.92 -4.95
C THR A 81 -6.81 12.18 -6.46
N ASN A 82 -8.00 12.53 -6.97
CA ASN A 82 -8.18 12.85 -8.39
C ASN A 82 -7.34 14.07 -8.80
N ARG A 83 -7.21 15.06 -7.91
CA ARG A 83 -6.33 16.21 -8.14
C ARG A 83 -4.86 15.81 -8.16
N LEU A 84 -4.45 14.90 -7.25
CA LEU A 84 -3.08 14.37 -7.24
C LEU A 84 -2.76 13.65 -8.55
N ILE A 85 -3.66 12.79 -9.04
CA ILE A 85 -3.47 12.07 -10.32
C ILE A 85 -3.22 13.06 -11.46
N LYS A 86 -4.06 14.08 -11.60
CA LYS A 86 -3.89 15.12 -12.62
C LYS A 86 -2.55 15.84 -12.52
N LEU A 87 -2.13 16.20 -11.29
CA LEU A 87 -0.84 16.88 -11.07
C LEU A 87 0.37 15.98 -11.39
N LEU A 88 0.23 14.67 -11.17
CA LEU A 88 1.26 13.69 -11.53
C LEU A 88 1.34 13.50 -13.05
N GLU A 89 0.21 13.46 -13.75
CA GLU A 89 0.13 13.42 -15.22
C GLU A 89 0.72 14.69 -15.85
N GLU A 90 0.44 15.86 -15.28
CA GLU A 90 0.97 17.17 -15.69
C GLU A 90 2.45 17.36 -15.35
N LYS A 91 3.07 16.38 -14.64
CA LYS A 91 4.47 16.43 -14.19
C LYS A 91 4.81 17.68 -13.38
N ASN A 92 3.93 18.07 -12.46
CA ASN A 92 4.13 19.21 -11.57
C ASN A 92 4.48 18.73 -10.15
N PRO A 93 5.79 18.50 -9.84
CA PRO A 93 6.20 17.86 -8.58
C PRO A 93 5.88 18.71 -7.35
N ASP A 94 6.05 20.02 -7.42
CA ASP A 94 5.88 20.91 -6.26
C ASP A 94 4.42 20.94 -5.77
N LYS A 95 3.47 20.99 -6.72
CA LYS A 95 2.04 20.97 -6.38
C LYS A 95 1.60 19.58 -5.98
N ALA A 96 2.15 18.54 -6.60
CA ALA A 96 1.87 17.14 -6.24
C ALA A 96 2.31 16.86 -4.79
N GLU A 97 3.48 17.36 -4.35
CA GLU A 97 3.96 17.16 -2.98
C GLU A 97 3.07 17.85 -1.95
N LYS A 98 2.65 19.11 -2.21
CA LYS A 98 1.67 19.80 -1.37
C LYS A 98 0.34 19.03 -1.29
N GLN A 99 -0.10 18.45 -2.41
CA GLN A 99 -1.32 17.66 -2.45
C GLN A 99 -1.22 16.37 -1.64
N LYS A 100 -0.06 15.70 -1.66
CA LYS A 100 0.21 14.51 -0.81
C LYS A 100 0.12 14.83 0.68
N VAL A 101 0.65 15.99 1.11
CA VAL A 101 0.53 16.43 2.51
C VAL A 101 -0.93 16.58 2.92
N LEU A 102 -1.76 17.21 2.08
CA LEU A 102 -3.20 17.35 2.36
C LEU A 102 -3.93 15.99 2.43
N ILE A 103 -3.58 15.05 1.55
CA ILE A 103 -4.12 13.69 1.57
C ILE A 103 -3.71 12.98 2.86
N LYS A 104 -2.44 13.11 3.26
CA LYS A 104 -1.92 12.55 4.51
C LYS A 104 -2.71 13.06 5.71
N GLU A 105 -2.89 14.38 5.84
CA GLU A 105 -3.66 14.99 6.92
C GLU A 105 -5.10 14.48 6.95
N THR A 106 -5.76 14.42 5.79
CA THR A 106 -7.13 13.90 5.69
C THR A 106 -7.21 12.43 6.10
N LEU A 107 -6.28 11.58 5.63
CA LEU A 107 -6.28 10.16 5.96
C LEU A 107 -5.92 9.89 7.43
N MET A 108 -5.06 10.71 8.02
CA MET A 108 -4.70 10.61 9.44
C MET A 108 -5.88 10.93 10.38
N GLY A 109 -6.83 11.78 9.93
CA GLY A 109 -8.06 12.07 10.68
C GLY A 109 -9.16 11.02 10.52
N VAL A 110 -8.95 9.96 9.74
CA VAL A 110 -9.91 8.87 9.53
C VAL A 110 -9.45 7.63 10.27
N ILE A 111 -10.29 7.10 11.16
CA ILE A 111 -10.04 5.78 11.74
C ILE A 111 -10.41 4.74 10.69
N ILE A 112 -9.47 3.86 10.41
CA ILE A 112 -9.63 2.77 9.45
C ILE A 112 -9.81 1.48 10.25
N SER A 113 -10.85 0.69 9.94
CA SER A 113 -11.06 -0.60 10.58
C SER A 113 -9.85 -1.52 10.41
N PRO A 114 -9.58 -2.42 11.36
CA PRO A 114 -8.48 -3.38 11.23
C PRO A 114 -8.56 -4.21 9.95
N LYS A 115 -9.76 -4.59 9.53
CA LYS A 115 -9.98 -5.36 8.28
C LYS A 115 -9.58 -4.57 7.04
N LEU A 116 -10.07 -3.34 6.92
CA LEU A 116 -9.71 -2.46 5.80
C LEU A 116 -8.21 -2.14 5.82
N PHE A 117 -7.67 -1.89 7.00
CA PHE A 117 -6.24 -1.63 7.18
C PHE A 117 -5.36 -2.78 6.68
N ASP A 118 -5.74 -4.03 6.97
CA ASP A 118 -5.04 -5.21 6.46
C ASP A 118 -5.15 -5.33 4.94
N LEU A 119 -6.31 -5.02 4.36
CA LEU A 119 -6.48 -5.00 2.89
C LEU A 119 -5.58 -3.94 2.24
N LEU A 120 -5.51 -2.73 2.80
CA LEU A 120 -4.65 -1.66 2.29
C LEU A 120 -3.17 -2.04 2.36
N GLN A 121 -2.73 -2.67 3.44
CA GLN A 121 -1.37 -3.20 3.55
C GLN A 121 -1.09 -4.27 2.50
N GLN A 122 -2.08 -5.15 2.25
CA GLN A 122 -1.94 -6.24 1.29
C GLN A 122 -1.73 -5.74 -0.14
N ILE A 123 -2.27 -4.58 -0.49
CA ILE A 123 -2.00 -3.94 -1.80
C ILE A 123 -0.51 -3.65 -1.96
N ILE A 124 0.12 -3.00 -0.96
CA ILE A 124 1.56 -2.69 -1.01
C ILE A 124 2.40 -3.97 -1.09
N ILE A 125 2.05 -4.98 -0.29
CA ILE A 125 2.74 -6.27 -0.27
C ILE A 125 2.63 -6.95 -1.64
N THR A 126 1.48 -6.90 -2.30
CA THR A 126 1.24 -7.47 -3.62
C THR A 126 2.12 -6.80 -4.68
N TYR A 127 2.15 -5.47 -4.72
CA TYR A 127 3.05 -4.73 -5.61
C TYR A 127 4.52 -5.10 -5.37
N MET A 128 4.94 -5.18 -4.10
CA MET A 128 6.32 -5.56 -3.77
C MET A 128 6.66 -6.99 -4.18
N ASN A 129 5.72 -7.93 -4.04
CA ASN A 129 5.92 -9.32 -4.45
C ASN A 129 6.04 -9.44 -5.99
N GLU A 130 5.26 -8.66 -6.74
CA GLU A 130 5.40 -8.60 -8.19
C GLU A 130 6.75 -8.00 -8.61
N VAL A 131 7.19 -6.91 -7.99
CA VAL A 131 8.53 -6.35 -8.22
C VAL A 131 9.60 -7.41 -7.98
N LYS A 132 9.57 -8.08 -6.81
CA LYS A 132 10.55 -9.13 -6.46
C LYS A 132 10.53 -10.28 -7.46
N ARG A 133 9.34 -10.69 -7.93
CA ARG A 133 9.19 -11.76 -8.91
C ARG A 133 9.87 -11.40 -10.23
N TYR A 134 9.56 -10.24 -10.81
CA TYR A 134 10.15 -9.83 -12.09
C TYR A 134 11.65 -9.57 -11.98
N GLU A 135 12.13 -8.95 -10.91
CA GLU A 135 13.57 -8.78 -10.67
C GLU A 135 14.28 -10.11 -10.51
N LYS A 136 13.68 -11.08 -9.83
CA LYS A 136 14.23 -12.44 -9.70
C LYS A 136 14.34 -13.12 -11.05
N GLU A 137 13.29 -13.07 -11.87
CA GLU A 137 13.29 -13.65 -13.21
C GLU A 137 14.37 -13.02 -14.11
N ILE A 138 14.51 -11.69 -14.09
CA ILE A 138 15.58 -10.99 -14.84
C ILE A 138 16.95 -11.44 -14.34
N ARG A 139 17.17 -11.48 -13.03
CA ARG A 139 18.42 -11.93 -12.43
C ARG A 139 18.76 -13.37 -12.82
N GLU A 140 17.80 -14.28 -12.82
CA GLU A 140 18.01 -15.66 -13.25
C GLU A 140 18.44 -15.77 -14.70
N LEU A 141 17.85 -14.98 -15.58
CA LEU A 141 18.20 -14.96 -17.00
C LEU A 141 19.57 -14.34 -17.24
N VAL A 142 19.92 -13.28 -16.52
CA VAL A 142 21.12 -12.47 -16.76
C VAL A 142 22.34 -13.01 -16.01
N VAL A 143 22.17 -13.36 -14.73
CA VAL A 143 23.28 -13.83 -13.89
C VAL A 143 23.45 -15.34 -14.01
N ASN A 144 22.39 -16.12 -13.68
CA ASN A 144 22.53 -17.57 -13.58
C ASN A 144 22.66 -18.25 -14.95
N LYS A 145 21.84 -17.83 -15.95
CA LYS A 145 21.88 -18.46 -17.29
C LYS A 145 22.93 -17.87 -18.20
N ALA A 146 23.08 -16.56 -18.23
CA ALA A 146 24.04 -15.91 -19.14
C ALA A 146 25.44 -15.79 -18.54
N GLY A 147 25.59 -15.79 -17.21
CA GLY A 147 26.87 -15.70 -16.51
C GLY A 147 27.41 -14.27 -16.37
N LEU A 148 26.54 -13.26 -16.35
CA LEU A 148 26.95 -11.90 -16.01
C LEU A 148 27.32 -11.84 -14.53
N PRO A 149 28.48 -11.23 -14.13
CA PRO A 149 28.84 -11.09 -12.72
C PRO A 149 27.76 -10.36 -11.92
N MET A 150 27.45 -10.89 -10.73
CA MET A 150 26.39 -10.37 -9.86
C MET A 150 26.62 -8.91 -9.46
N ASP A 151 27.87 -8.53 -9.20
CA ASP A 151 28.22 -7.15 -8.81
C ASP A 151 28.01 -6.16 -9.97
N GLU A 152 28.33 -6.58 -11.20
CA GLU A 152 28.08 -5.78 -12.39
C GLU A 152 26.56 -5.63 -12.64
N PHE A 153 25.79 -6.72 -12.45
CA PHE A 153 24.34 -6.68 -12.53
C PHE A 153 23.77 -5.69 -11.52
N ARG A 154 24.11 -5.81 -10.23
CA ARG A 154 23.61 -4.93 -9.17
C ARG A 154 23.91 -3.46 -9.46
N LYS A 155 25.16 -3.13 -9.81
CA LYS A 155 25.60 -1.75 -10.05
C LYS A 155 24.88 -1.08 -11.22
N THR A 156 24.46 -1.85 -12.20
CA THR A 156 23.92 -1.30 -13.46
C THR A 156 22.43 -1.48 -13.62
N PHE A 157 21.82 -2.46 -12.94
CA PHE A 157 20.39 -2.73 -13.00
C PHE A 157 19.60 -1.83 -12.06
N ILE A 158 20.11 -1.58 -10.85
CA ILE A 158 19.45 -0.69 -9.88
C ILE A 158 19.38 0.73 -10.47
N GLY A 159 18.16 1.29 -10.50
CA GLY A 159 17.87 2.59 -11.12
C GLY A 159 17.68 2.53 -12.64
N ASN A 160 17.80 1.33 -13.26
CA ASN A 160 17.56 1.11 -14.68
C ASN A 160 16.61 -0.07 -14.93
N GLU A 161 15.83 -0.46 -13.92
CA GLU A 161 14.97 -1.65 -13.91
C GLU A 161 13.95 -1.62 -15.05
N THR A 162 13.46 -0.43 -15.41
CA THR A 162 12.43 -0.21 -16.44
C THR A 162 13.02 0.23 -17.80
N LYS A 163 14.33 0.47 -17.87
CA LYS A 163 14.99 0.87 -19.13
C LYS A 163 15.16 -0.31 -20.07
N LEU A 164 14.31 -0.41 -21.08
CA LEU A 164 14.28 -1.52 -22.04
C LEU A 164 15.58 -1.70 -22.83
N THR A 165 16.36 -0.62 -22.99
CA THR A 165 17.65 -0.61 -23.70
C THR A 165 18.82 -1.04 -22.83
N TRP A 166 18.63 -1.24 -21.51
CA TRP A 166 19.70 -1.58 -20.58
C TRP A 166 20.47 -2.83 -20.99
N ILE A 167 19.78 -3.87 -21.46
CA ILE A 167 20.39 -5.13 -21.85
C ILE A 167 21.22 -5.03 -23.16
N ASP A 168 20.90 -4.07 -24.03
CA ASP A 168 21.55 -3.93 -25.34
C ASP A 168 23.05 -3.65 -25.22
N LYS A 169 23.47 -2.94 -24.17
CA LYS A 169 24.88 -2.69 -23.85
C LYS A 169 25.66 -4.00 -23.71
N TYR A 170 25.09 -4.99 -23.03
CA TYR A 170 25.72 -6.29 -22.76
C TYR A 170 25.68 -7.22 -23.98
N ILE A 171 24.64 -7.13 -24.80
CA ILE A 171 24.56 -7.86 -26.07
C ILE A 171 25.62 -7.38 -27.03
N ARG A 172 25.84 -6.06 -27.14
CA ARG A 172 26.84 -5.44 -28.02
C ARG A 172 28.27 -5.67 -27.56
N ALA A 173 28.51 -5.97 -26.30
CA ALA A 173 29.85 -6.15 -25.74
C ALA A 173 30.59 -7.37 -26.28
N LYS A 174 29.94 -8.26 -27.07
CA LYS A 174 30.52 -9.47 -27.72
C LYS A 174 31.29 -10.38 -26.75
N ARG A 175 30.87 -10.47 -25.50
CA ARG A 175 31.42 -11.35 -24.46
C ARG A 175 30.71 -12.71 -24.43
N LYS A 176 31.24 -13.65 -23.68
CA LYS A 176 30.67 -15.02 -23.56
C LYS A 176 29.15 -15.04 -23.24
N TYR A 177 28.69 -14.11 -22.44
CA TYR A 177 27.28 -14.00 -22.06
C TYR A 177 26.39 -13.33 -23.13
N SER A 178 26.96 -12.60 -24.11
CA SER A 178 26.18 -11.81 -25.09
C SER A 178 25.24 -12.68 -25.94
N SER A 179 25.67 -13.86 -26.35
CA SER A 179 24.86 -14.79 -27.15
C SER A 179 23.63 -15.29 -26.37
N ILE A 180 23.82 -15.67 -25.10
CA ILE A 180 22.75 -16.16 -24.23
C ILE A 180 21.79 -15.02 -23.88
N LEU A 181 22.31 -13.81 -23.61
CA LEU A 181 21.49 -12.63 -23.36
C LEU A 181 20.62 -12.27 -24.57
N ASN A 182 21.18 -12.37 -25.78
CA ASN A 182 20.43 -12.10 -27.01
C ASN A 182 19.26 -13.10 -27.18
N LYS A 183 19.48 -14.39 -26.91
CA LYS A 183 18.41 -15.42 -26.95
C LYS A 183 17.29 -15.14 -25.93
N ASN A 184 17.63 -14.58 -24.76
CA ASN A 184 16.68 -14.30 -23.69
C ASN A 184 16.18 -12.85 -23.68
N LYS A 185 16.62 -12.00 -24.61
CA LYS A 185 16.28 -10.56 -24.67
C LYS A 185 14.78 -10.32 -24.57
N ALA A 186 13.99 -11.05 -25.35
CA ALA A 186 12.53 -10.88 -25.36
C ALA A 186 11.89 -11.10 -23.98
N LYS A 187 12.35 -12.11 -23.22
CA LYS A 187 11.85 -12.39 -21.86
C LYS A 187 12.28 -11.32 -20.87
N ILE A 188 13.52 -10.85 -20.94
CA ILE A 188 14.06 -9.79 -20.08
C ILE A 188 13.26 -8.50 -20.31
N VAL A 189 13.11 -8.09 -21.58
CA VAL A 189 12.32 -6.89 -21.95
C VAL A 189 10.85 -7.01 -21.54
N ALA A 190 10.25 -8.21 -21.66
CA ALA A 190 8.87 -8.42 -21.20
C ALA A 190 8.72 -8.17 -19.68
N ASN A 191 9.67 -8.65 -18.87
CA ASN A 191 9.66 -8.40 -17.43
C ASN A 191 9.94 -6.94 -17.09
N GLN A 192 10.85 -6.26 -17.82
CA GLN A 192 11.06 -4.81 -17.67
C GLN A 192 9.81 -4.00 -18.02
N LYS A 193 9.04 -4.38 -19.05
CA LYS A 193 7.74 -3.77 -19.37
C LYS A 193 6.71 -3.96 -18.27
N ARG A 194 6.72 -5.12 -17.59
CA ARG A 194 5.84 -5.37 -16.43
C ARG A 194 6.23 -4.49 -15.25
N LEU A 195 7.54 -4.35 -14.98
CA LEU A 195 8.04 -3.41 -13.97
C LEU A 195 7.64 -1.97 -14.31
N ALA A 196 7.75 -1.54 -15.57
CA ALA A 196 7.32 -0.21 -15.99
C ALA A 196 5.82 0.02 -15.75
N LYS A 197 4.97 -0.99 -16.01
CA LYS A 197 3.54 -0.89 -15.68
C LYS A 197 3.26 -0.70 -14.19
N LEU A 198 4.08 -1.29 -13.31
CA LEU A 198 3.94 -1.06 -11.86
C LEU A 198 4.37 0.36 -11.47
N GLU A 199 5.42 0.91 -12.10
CA GLU A 199 5.79 2.32 -11.93
C GLU A 199 4.69 3.26 -12.40
N ASP A 200 4.14 3.02 -13.59
CA ASP A 200 3.06 3.83 -14.16
C ASP A 200 1.80 3.80 -13.27
N ALA A 201 1.42 2.62 -12.77
CA ALA A 201 0.24 2.46 -11.93
C ALA A 201 0.41 3.09 -10.54
N SER A 202 1.62 3.09 -9.99
CA SER A 202 1.90 3.64 -8.65
C SER A 202 2.37 5.09 -8.68
N PHE A 203 2.78 5.60 -9.85
CA PHE A 203 3.51 6.88 -10.01
C PHE A 203 4.77 6.96 -9.11
N LEU A 204 5.36 5.81 -8.80
CA LEU A 204 6.59 5.69 -8.03
C LEU A 204 7.61 4.87 -8.81
N THR A 205 8.89 5.19 -8.64
CA THR A 205 9.96 4.33 -9.14
C THR A 205 9.97 2.99 -8.41
N ILE A 206 10.58 1.96 -9.00
CA ILE A 206 10.75 0.65 -8.33
C ILE A 206 11.41 0.81 -6.97
N GLN A 207 12.37 1.72 -6.83
CA GLN A 207 13.01 2.02 -5.55
C GLN A 207 12.02 2.69 -4.58
N GLY A 208 11.15 3.57 -5.06
CA GLY A 208 10.09 4.19 -4.27
C GLY A 208 9.10 3.15 -3.72
N ILE A 209 8.68 2.18 -4.54
CA ILE A 209 7.80 1.07 -4.09
C ILE A 209 8.49 0.24 -2.99
N LYS A 210 9.79 -0.04 -3.14
CA LYS A 210 10.58 -0.75 -2.11
C LYS A 210 10.66 0.04 -0.81
N GLU A 211 10.84 1.35 -0.89
CA GLU A 211 10.92 2.21 0.28
C GLU A 211 9.58 2.26 1.02
N VAL A 212 8.46 2.45 0.31
CA VAL A 212 7.11 2.39 0.90
C VAL A 212 6.88 1.06 1.63
N ASN A 213 7.25 -0.08 1.01
CA ASN A 213 7.14 -1.38 1.66
C ASN A 213 8.08 -1.52 2.87
N ARG A 214 9.28 -0.93 2.83
CA ARG A 214 10.22 -0.93 3.97
C ARG A 214 9.64 -0.16 5.15
N GLU A 215 9.12 1.03 4.93
CA GLU A 215 8.48 1.85 5.95
C GLU A 215 7.25 1.16 6.55
N LEU A 216 6.40 0.54 5.71
CA LEU A 216 5.27 -0.25 6.16
C LEU A 216 5.71 -1.37 7.12
N ASN A 217 6.72 -2.16 6.74
CA ASN A 217 7.23 -3.25 7.57
C ASN A 217 7.83 -2.75 8.88
N MET A 218 8.56 -1.63 8.85
CA MET A 218 9.09 -1.01 10.08
C MET A 218 7.96 -0.55 11.00
N GLY A 219 6.90 0.04 10.44
CA GLY A 219 5.71 0.43 11.19
C GLY A 219 5.01 -0.77 11.84
N ARG A 220 4.85 -1.89 11.10
CA ARG A 220 4.29 -3.14 11.64
C ARG A 220 5.11 -3.70 12.80
N ILE A 221 6.43 -3.80 12.62
CA ILE A 221 7.33 -4.30 13.67
C ILE A 221 7.21 -3.46 14.95
N ARG A 222 7.12 -2.13 14.81
CA ARG A 222 6.92 -1.23 15.97
C ARG A 222 5.57 -1.46 16.64
N ALA A 223 4.50 -1.59 15.86
CA ALA A 223 3.16 -1.85 16.38
C ALA A 223 3.07 -3.22 17.08
N ASP A 224 3.62 -4.28 16.48
CA ASP A 224 3.65 -5.61 17.07
C ASP A 224 4.47 -5.66 18.38
N ARG A 225 5.56 -4.91 18.43
CA ARG A 225 6.37 -4.78 19.65
C ARG A 225 5.58 -4.07 20.74
N ALA A 226 4.98 -2.93 20.46
CA ALA A 226 4.17 -2.19 21.42
C ALA A 226 2.99 -3.04 21.93
N LYS A 227 2.30 -3.79 21.04
CA LYS A 227 1.25 -4.72 21.42
C LYS A 227 1.74 -5.80 22.38
N LYS A 228 2.90 -6.40 22.12
CA LYS A 228 3.50 -7.41 23.02
C LYS A 228 3.84 -6.81 24.38
N GLU A 229 4.47 -5.64 24.42
CA GLU A 229 4.81 -4.94 25.67
C GLU A 229 3.55 -4.63 26.49
N MET A 230 2.45 -4.21 25.85
CA MET A 230 1.17 -3.95 26.49
C MET A 230 0.55 -5.23 27.06
N VAL A 231 0.57 -6.34 26.31
CA VAL A 231 0.06 -7.64 26.76
C VAL A 231 0.89 -8.14 27.95
N GLU A 232 2.21 -8.04 27.91
CA GLU A 232 3.07 -8.42 29.04
C GLU A 232 2.80 -7.58 30.29
N ALA A 233 2.60 -6.27 30.15
CA ALA A 233 2.27 -5.39 31.26
C ALA A 233 0.91 -5.78 31.88
N ASN A 234 -0.10 -6.05 31.05
CA ASN A 234 -1.43 -6.49 31.50
C ASN A 234 -1.36 -7.85 32.21
N LEU A 235 -0.58 -8.79 31.70
CA LEU A 235 -0.38 -10.09 32.35
C LEU A 235 0.28 -9.95 33.73
N ARG A 236 1.30 -9.08 33.86
CA ARG A 236 1.91 -8.78 35.16
C ARG A 236 0.92 -8.19 36.15
N LEU A 237 0.04 -7.29 35.68
CA LEU A 237 -1.02 -6.72 36.51
C LEU A 237 -2.00 -7.81 37.00
N VAL A 238 -2.49 -8.66 36.08
CA VAL A 238 -3.39 -9.77 36.42
C VAL A 238 -2.78 -10.72 37.45
N ILE A 239 -1.50 -11.10 37.25
CA ILE A 239 -0.76 -11.95 38.20
C ILE A 239 -0.62 -11.27 39.58
N SER A 240 -0.36 -9.97 39.59
CA SER A 240 -0.26 -9.19 40.82
C SER A 240 -1.58 -9.17 41.61
N ILE A 241 -2.70 -9.02 40.89
CA ILE A 241 -4.03 -9.07 41.49
C ILE A 241 -4.36 -10.48 42.02
N ALA A 242 -4.12 -11.51 41.20
CA ALA A 242 -4.38 -12.92 41.57
C ALA A 242 -3.57 -13.39 42.81
N LYS A 243 -2.39 -12.78 43.05
CA LYS A 243 -1.60 -13.09 44.26
C LYS A 243 -2.12 -12.45 45.54
N LYS A 244 -3.01 -11.44 45.42
CA LYS A 244 -3.60 -10.75 46.59
C LYS A 244 -4.90 -11.39 47.07
N TYR A 245 -5.54 -12.18 46.24
CA TYR A 245 -6.75 -12.93 46.52
C TYR A 245 -6.51 -14.43 46.48
#